data_b28b22bc781d1055087e31b342ac7cb2
#
_entry.id   b28b22bc781d1055087e31b342ac7cb2
#
_cell.length_a   1.000
_cell.length_b   1.000
_cell.length_c   1.000
_cell.angle_alpha   90.00
_cell.angle_beta   90.00
_cell.angle_gamma   90.00
#
_symmetry.space_group_name_H-M   'P 1'
#
loop_
_entity.id
_entity.type
_entity.pdbx_description
1 polymer ?
#
loop_
_entity_poly.entity_id
_entity_poly.type
_entity_poly.pdbx_seq_one_letter_code
_entity_poly.pdbx_strand_id
1 'polypeptide(L)'
;MLASLPRQIILENDHILLRPLQVADFPALLPLSQDPSLWTYFTHDLSTLAGLETWAAGHFSGDRLQLVVINKQSGKLLGSTGFGNNFPRDQRIEIGWTWLGKAFQGTGINAQMKSLMLQHAFEELEMLRVEFKTDVLNLPARQALLRLGATEEGVLRSHTLMTQGRRRDTIYYSFLRGEKWLIG
;
A
#
# COMPACT_ATOMS: atom_id res chain seq x y z
N MET A 1 -13.02 -10.28 14.84
CA MET A 1 -13.54 -9.93 13.49
C MET A 1 -12.76 -8.72 13.00
N LEU A 2 -12.29 -8.73 11.76
CA LEU A 2 -11.79 -7.53 11.09
C LEU A 2 -12.99 -6.59 10.90
N ALA A 3 -12.92 -5.34 11.40
CA ALA A 3 -13.96 -4.37 11.10
C ALA A 3 -13.80 -3.88 9.66
N SER A 4 -14.92 -3.67 8.98
CA SER A 4 -14.91 -3.07 7.64
C SER A 4 -14.45 -1.62 7.73
N LEU A 5 -13.47 -1.27 6.92
CA LEU A 5 -13.05 0.13 6.76
C LEU A 5 -14.12 0.93 6.00
N PRO A 6 -14.29 2.23 6.29
CA PRO A 6 -15.19 3.10 5.53
C PRO A 6 -14.84 3.06 4.04
N ARG A 7 -15.80 2.70 3.19
CA ARG A 7 -15.57 2.59 1.74
C ARG A 7 -15.69 3.92 0.98
N GLN A 8 -16.02 4.99 1.67
CA GLN A 8 -16.16 6.34 1.10
C GLN A 8 -15.10 7.26 1.70
N ILE A 9 -13.84 6.98 1.39
CA ILE A 9 -12.70 7.75 1.85
C ILE A 9 -12.05 8.45 0.65
N ILE A 10 -11.72 9.72 0.81
CA ILE A 10 -10.87 10.50 -0.10
C ILE A 10 -9.77 11.12 0.73
N LEU A 11 -8.52 10.83 0.38
CA LEU A 11 -7.34 11.44 0.99
C LEU A 11 -6.62 12.24 -0.08
N GLU A 12 -6.29 13.49 0.20
CA GLU A 12 -5.65 14.32 -0.82
C GLU A 12 -4.72 15.38 -0.23
N ASN A 13 -3.79 15.83 -1.06
CA ASN A 13 -3.00 17.04 -0.88
C ASN A 13 -3.03 17.86 -2.18
N ASP A 14 -2.13 18.81 -2.36
CA ASP A 14 -2.08 19.64 -3.56
C ASP A 14 -1.73 18.87 -4.84
N HIS A 15 -1.08 17.70 -4.72
CA HIS A 15 -0.50 16.97 -5.84
C HIS A 15 -1.22 15.67 -6.19
N ILE A 16 -1.66 14.93 -5.19
CA ILE A 16 -2.27 13.59 -5.35
C ILE A 16 -3.61 13.48 -4.63
N LEU A 17 -4.44 12.60 -5.16
CA LEU A 17 -5.70 12.18 -4.58
C LEU A 17 -5.72 10.65 -4.51
N LEU A 18 -6.15 10.12 -3.38
CA LEU A 18 -6.42 8.70 -3.18
C LEU A 18 -7.92 8.50 -2.97
N ARG A 19 -8.51 7.60 -3.73
CA ARG A 19 -9.90 7.15 -3.56
C ARG A 19 -10.02 5.65 -3.69
N PRO A 20 -11.11 5.04 -3.19
CA PRO A 20 -11.35 3.61 -3.37
C PRO A 20 -11.26 3.17 -4.82
N LEU A 21 -10.64 2.00 -5.02
CA LEU A 21 -10.53 1.31 -6.30
C LEU A 21 -11.92 0.99 -6.85
N GLN A 22 -12.11 1.19 -8.15
CA GLN A 22 -13.31 0.83 -8.90
C GLN A 22 -12.95 -0.10 -10.05
N VAL A 23 -13.89 -0.93 -10.50
CA VAL A 23 -13.68 -1.78 -11.69
C VAL A 23 -13.34 -0.95 -12.93
N ALA A 24 -13.94 0.26 -13.04
CA ALA A 24 -13.67 1.21 -14.12
C ALA A 24 -12.21 1.71 -14.17
N ASP A 25 -11.42 1.49 -13.12
CA ASP A 25 -9.99 1.89 -13.10
C ASP A 25 -9.08 0.90 -13.82
N PHE A 26 -9.51 -0.36 -14.01
CA PHE A 26 -8.67 -1.42 -14.55
C PHE A 26 -8.06 -1.11 -15.92
N PRO A 27 -8.80 -0.54 -16.89
CA PRO A 27 -8.21 -0.16 -18.18
C PRO A 27 -7.06 0.85 -18.08
N ALA A 28 -7.08 1.73 -17.08
CA ALA A 28 -6.03 2.71 -16.85
C ALA A 28 -4.89 2.18 -15.97
N LEU A 29 -5.15 1.21 -15.08
CA LEU A 29 -4.14 0.56 -14.25
C LEU A 29 -3.33 -0.48 -15.03
N LEU A 30 -3.95 -1.22 -15.95
CA LEU A 30 -3.30 -2.30 -16.67
C LEU A 30 -2.05 -1.87 -17.44
N PRO A 31 -2.01 -0.75 -18.17
CA PRO A 31 -0.77 -0.29 -18.82
C PRO A 31 0.36 0.06 -17.84
N LEU A 32 0.01 0.50 -16.63
CA LEU A 32 1.00 0.84 -15.58
C LEU A 32 1.63 -0.40 -14.94
N SER A 33 0.96 -1.54 -15.01
CA SER A 33 1.34 -2.79 -14.36
C SER A 33 2.14 -3.75 -15.24
N GLN A 34 2.44 -3.37 -16.50
CA GLN A 34 3.07 -4.27 -17.50
C GLN A 34 4.55 -4.58 -17.21
N ASP A 35 5.26 -3.74 -16.45
CA ASP A 35 6.67 -4.01 -16.13
C ASP A 35 6.78 -5.16 -15.11
N PRO A 36 7.32 -6.34 -15.49
CA PRO A 36 7.39 -7.50 -14.60
C PRO A 36 8.27 -7.26 -13.35
N SER A 37 9.19 -6.30 -13.40
CA SER A 37 10.03 -5.94 -12.27
C SER A 37 9.24 -5.41 -11.06
N LEU A 38 8.01 -4.90 -11.29
CA LEU A 38 7.12 -4.43 -10.24
C LEU A 38 6.68 -5.58 -9.30
N TRP A 39 6.62 -6.80 -9.82
CA TRP A 39 6.03 -7.97 -9.14
C TRP A 39 7.07 -8.87 -8.48
N THR A 40 8.36 -8.56 -8.61
CA THR A 40 9.46 -9.36 -8.02
C THR A 40 9.28 -9.61 -6.52
N TYR A 41 8.80 -8.62 -5.78
CA TYR A 41 8.59 -8.68 -4.33
C TYR A 41 7.13 -8.61 -3.94
N PHE A 42 6.22 -8.73 -4.90
CA PHE A 42 4.78 -8.67 -4.71
C PHE A 42 4.18 -10.07 -4.65
N THR A 43 3.09 -10.25 -3.92
CA THR A 43 2.44 -11.57 -3.77
C THR A 43 1.50 -11.92 -4.93
N HIS A 44 1.33 -11.00 -5.87
CA HIS A 44 0.52 -11.16 -7.08
C HIS A 44 1.28 -10.56 -8.26
N ASP A 45 1.05 -11.10 -9.45
CA ASP A 45 1.48 -10.51 -10.71
C ASP A 45 0.26 -9.82 -11.35
N LEU A 46 0.33 -8.50 -11.49
CA LEU A 46 -0.76 -7.68 -12.02
C LEU A 46 -0.55 -7.30 -13.49
N SER A 47 0.39 -7.94 -14.17
CA SER A 47 0.69 -7.66 -15.58
C SER A 47 -0.42 -8.07 -16.56
N THR A 48 -1.40 -8.83 -16.09
CA THR A 48 -2.59 -9.24 -16.85
C THR A 48 -3.87 -8.74 -16.20
N LEU A 49 -4.95 -8.62 -16.99
CA LEU A 49 -6.27 -8.26 -16.45
C LEU A 49 -6.73 -9.27 -15.39
N ALA A 50 -6.57 -10.57 -15.63
CA ALA A 50 -6.94 -11.62 -14.69
C ALA A 50 -6.13 -11.53 -13.37
N GLY A 51 -4.83 -11.19 -13.45
CA GLY A 51 -4.00 -10.93 -12.27
C GLY A 51 -4.47 -9.72 -11.48
N LEU A 52 -4.82 -8.63 -12.18
CA LEU A 52 -5.35 -7.41 -11.58
C LEU A 52 -6.71 -7.67 -10.90
N GLU A 53 -7.61 -8.41 -11.52
CA GLU A 53 -8.91 -8.81 -10.97
C GLU A 53 -8.75 -9.70 -9.74
N THR A 54 -7.86 -10.71 -9.81
CA THR A 54 -7.56 -11.60 -8.67
C THR A 54 -7.02 -10.82 -7.48
N TRP A 55 -6.09 -9.91 -7.73
CA TRP A 55 -5.56 -9.03 -6.68
C TRP A 55 -6.64 -8.10 -6.11
N ALA A 56 -7.51 -7.53 -6.95
CA ALA A 56 -8.56 -6.62 -6.52
C ALA A 56 -9.68 -7.31 -5.74
N ALA A 57 -9.85 -8.63 -5.87
CA ALA A 57 -10.90 -9.39 -5.20
C ALA A 57 -10.95 -9.14 -3.68
N GLY A 58 -9.79 -9.02 -3.00
CA GLY A 58 -9.73 -8.69 -1.58
C GLY A 58 -10.28 -7.31 -1.21
N HIS A 59 -10.29 -6.36 -2.16
CA HIS A 59 -10.98 -5.08 -1.96
C HIS A 59 -12.50 -5.25 -2.06
N PHE A 60 -12.97 -5.95 -3.08
CA PHE A 60 -14.40 -6.11 -3.31
C PHE A 60 -15.07 -7.04 -2.30
N SER A 61 -14.35 -8.03 -1.75
CA SER A 61 -14.83 -8.89 -0.64
C SER A 61 -14.88 -8.16 0.71
N GLY A 62 -14.15 -7.07 0.87
CA GLY A 62 -14.07 -6.31 2.13
C GLY A 62 -12.91 -6.68 3.04
N ASP A 63 -12.02 -7.58 2.61
CA ASP A 63 -10.84 -7.99 3.39
C ASP A 63 -9.82 -6.86 3.56
N ARG A 64 -9.82 -5.91 2.60
CA ARG A 64 -9.00 -4.70 2.63
C ARG A 64 -9.69 -3.55 1.89
N LEU A 65 -9.21 -2.34 2.11
CA LEU A 65 -9.60 -1.15 1.36
C LEU A 65 -8.44 -0.77 0.43
N GLN A 66 -8.59 -1.08 -0.86
CA GLN A 66 -7.62 -0.68 -1.88
C GLN A 66 -7.96 0.70 -2.41
N LEU A 67 -6.95 1.57 -2.52
CA LEU A 67 -7.07 2.93 -3.04
C LEU A 67 -6.27 3.05 -4.33
N VAL A 68 -6.79 3.78 -5.31
CA VAL A 68 -6.01 4.25 -6.46
C VAL A 68 -5.37 5.58 -6.14
N VAL A 69 -4.19 5.82 -6.70
CA VAL A 69 -3.42 7.05 -6.57
C VAL A 69 -3.55 7.84 -7.86
N ILE A 70 -4.03 9.07 -7.78
CA ILE A 70 -4.33 9.94 -8.92
C ILE A 70 -3.47 11.20 -8.82
N ASN A 71 -2.84 11.59 -9.91
CA ASN A 71 -2.21 12.91 -10.03
C ASN A 71 -3.30 13.96 -10.25
N LYS A 72 -3.43 14.94 -9.37
CA LYS A 72 -4.52 15.95 -9.42
C LYS A 72 -4.43 16.85 -10.63
N GLN A 73 -3.24 17.19 -11.09
CA GLN A 73 -3.06 18.08 -12.24
C GLN A 73 -3.47 17.42 -13.56
N SER A 74 -3.11 16.15 -13.75
CA SER A 74 -3.36 15.45 -15.02
C SER A 74 -4.59 14.53 -15.01
N GLY A 75 -5.15 14.23 -13.83
CA GLY A 75 -6.20 13.23 -13.64
C GLY A 75 -5.77 11.79 -13.88
N LYS A 76 -4.48 11.53 -14.14
CA LYS A 76 -3.97 10.18 -14.47
C LYS A 76 -3.76 9.34 -13.23
N LEU A 77 -4.07 8.04 -13.33
CA LEU A 77 -3.69 7.05 -12.33
C LEU A 77 -2.18 6.86 -12.31
N LEU A 78 -1.63 6.69 -11.12
CA LEU A 78 -0.19 6.49 -10.89
C LEU A 78 0.13 5.10 -10.36
N GLY A 79 -0.85 4.43 -9.76
CA GLY A 79 -0.74 3.14 -9.12
C GLY A 79 -1.78 2.96 -8.02
N SER A 80 -1.46 2.18 -7.00
CA SER A 80 -2.39 1.82 -5.96
C SER A 80 -1.69 1.55 -4.62
N THR A 81 -2.46 1.70 -3.53
CA THR A 81 -2.07 1.38 -2.15
C THR A 81 -3.30 0.95 -1.37
N GLY A 82 -3.18 0.44 -0.15
CA GLY A 82 -4.36 0.05 0.59
C GLY A 82 -4.17 -0.04 2.09
N PHE A 83 -5.30 -0.04 2.79
CA PHE A 83 -5.43 -0.44 4.18
C PHE A 83 -5.92 -1.88 4.27
N GLY A 84 -5.38 -2.65 5.17
CA GLY A 84 -5.84 -4.00 5.47
C GLY A 84 -5.42 -4.45 6.86
N ASN A 85 -5.69 -5.72 7.18
CA ASN A 85 -5.36 -6.26 8.50
C ASN A 85 -5.77 -5.31 9.62
N ASN A 86 -7.02 -4.80 9.52
CA ASN A 86 -7.60 -3.90 10.51
C ASN A 86 -8.06 -4.68 11.74
N PHE A 87 -7.44 -4.43 12.89
CA PHE A 87 -7.77 -5.03 14.18
C PHE A 87 -8.21 -3.94 15.17
N PRO A 88 -9.50 -3.56 15.18
CA PRO A 88 -10.00 -2.45 15.98
C PRO A 88 -9.78 -2.62 17.48
N ARG A 89 -9.90 -3.85 17.99
CA ARG A 89 -9.63 -4.15 19.40
C ARG A 89 -8.21 -3.76 19.80
N ASP A 90 -7.24 -4.05 18.93
CA ASP A 90 -5.83 -3.80 19.16
C ASP A 90 -5.41 -2.41 18.64
N GLN A 91 -6.36 -1.64 18.09
CA GLN A 91 -6.17 -0.33 17.46
C GLN A 91 -4.96 -0.31 16.50
N ARG A 92 -4.83 -1.33 15.66
CA ARG A 92 -3.75 -1.45 14.67
C ARG A 92 -4.28 -1.75 13.28
N ILE A 93 -3.57 -1.23 12.28
CA ILE A 93 -3.89 -1.40 10.86
C ILE A 93 -2.61 -1.52 10.04
N GLU A 94 -2.67 -2.21 8.91
CA GLU A 94 -1.58 -2.28 7.94
C GLU A 94 -1.83 -1.35 6.76
N ILE A 95 -0.80 -0.61 6.35
CA ILE A 95 -0.71 0.06 5.05
C ILE A 95 0.18 -0.80 4.15
N GLY A 96 -0.40 -1.33 3.07
CA GLY A 96 0.29 -2.26 2.19
C GLY A 96 -0.28 -2.29 0.78
N TRP A 97 0.00 -3.39 0.07
CA TRP A 97 -0.43 -3.62 -1.33
C TRP A 97 -0.10 -2.45 -2.26
N THR A 98 1.00 -1.77 -1.95
CA THR A 98 1.44 -0.55 -2.61
C THR A 98 2.27 -0.85 -3.84
N TRP A 99 1.89 -0.27 -4.97
CA TRP A 99 2.71 -0.24 -6.17
C TRP A 99 2.44 1.04 -6.97
N LEU A 100 3.44 1.50 -7.66
CA LEU A 100 3.39 2.65 -8.58
C LEU A 100 3.94 2.21 -9.93
N GLY A 101 3.35 2.70 -11.00
CA GLY A 101 3.92 2.52 -12.33
C GLY A 101 5.38 3.00 -12.36
N LYS A 102 6.22 2.34 -13.15
CA LYS A 102 7.68 2.52 -13.14
C LYS A 102 8.11 3.98 -13.25
N ALA A 103 7.44 4.76 -14.10
CA ALA A 103 7.74 6.18 -14.32
C ALA A 103 7.49 7.06 -13.06
N PHE A 104 6.75 6.57 -12.09
CA PHE A 104 6.36 7.32 -10.89
C PHE A 104 7.13 6.89 -9.64
N GLN A 105 8.02 5.92 -9.76
CA GLN A 105 8.91 5.51 -8.69
C GLN A 105 10.05 6.54 -8.51
N GLY A 106 10.46 6.79 -7.27
CA GLY A 106 11.51 7.76 -6.96
C GLY A 106 11.11 9.24 -7.07
N THR A 107 9.83 9.55 -7.32
CA THR A 107 9.33 10.93 -7.55
C THR A 107 8.75 11.60 -6.29
N GLY A 108 8.87 11.00 -5.11
CA GLY A 108 8.28 11.51 -3.87
C GLY A 108 6.81 11.10 -3.66
N ILE A 109 6.10 10.61 -4.68
CA ILE A 109 4.68 10.23 -4.61
C ILE A 109 4.43 9.20 -3.51
N ASN A 110 5.32 8.20 -3.34
CA ASN A 110 5.17 7.19 -2.31
C ASN A 110 5.18 7.78 -0.89
N ALA A 111 6.03 8.76 -0.62
CA ALA A 111 6.09 9.44 0.68
C ALA A 111 4.82 10.26 0.95
N GLN A 112 4.36 11.04 -0.04
CA GLN A 112 3.12 11.83 0.07
C GLN A 112 1.90 10.93 0.33
N MET A 113 1.76 9.86 -0.44
CA MET A 113 0.68 8.87 -0.30
C MET A 113 0.68 8.24 1.10
N LYS A 114 1.84 7.80 1.59
CA LYS A 114 1.95 7.22 2.92
C LYS A 114 1.69 8.22 4.04
N SER A 115 2.12 9.48 3.87
CA SER A 115 1.82 10.55 4.82
C SER A 115 0.32 10.78 4.98
N LEU A 116 -0.43 10.88 3.88
CA LEU A 116 -1.89 11.02 3.91
C LEU A 116 -2.55 9.82 4.60
N MET A 117 -2.08 8.62 4.34
CA MET A 117 -2.62 7.40 4.95
C MET A 117 -2.29 7.29 6.44
N LEU A 118 -1.08 7.66 6.87
CA LEU A 118 -0.69 7.70 8.27
C LEU A 118 -1.52 8.72 9.04
N GLN A 119 -1.68 9.93 8.49
CA GLN A 119 -2.51 10.96 9.07
C GLN A 119 -3.95 10.45 9.28
N HIS A 120 -4.57 9.90 8.24
CA HIS A 120 -5.92 9.35 8.34
C HIS A 120 -6.01 8.20 9.36
N ALA A 121 -5.02 7.31 9.39
CA ALA A 121 -5.02 6.19 10.33
C ALA A 121 -4.95 6.64 11.79
N PHE A 122 -4.16 7.67 12.11
CA PHE A 122 -4.00 8.16 13.47
C PHE A 122 -5.06 9.16 13.91
N GLU A 123 -5.51 10.04 13.00
CA GLU A 123 -6.43 11.13 13.34
C GLU A 123 -7.91 10.74 13.21
N GLU A 124 -8.26 10.02 12.11
CA GLU A 124 -9.66 9.69 11.81
C GLU A 124 -10.04 8.26 12.26
N LEU A 125 -9.14 7.28 12.04
CA LEU A 125 -9.39 5.89 12.45
C LEU A 125 -8.95 5.62 13.89
N GLU A 126 -8.34 6.59 14.56
CA GLU A 126 -7.89 6.53 15.95
C GLU A 126 -6.98 5.33 16.25
N MET A 127 -6.20 4.87 15.28
CA MET A 127 -5.26 3.78 15.46
C MET A 127 -4.12 4.17 16.42
N LEU A 128 -3.63 3.22 17.20
CA LEU A 128 -2.42 3.38 18.02
C LEU A 128 -1.17 2.94 17.26
N ARG A 129 -1.35 2.07 16.25
CA ARG A 129 -0.24 1.47 15.52
C ARG A 129 -0.59 1.31 14.04
N VAL A 130 0.34 1.70 13.17
CA VAL A 130 0.29 1.43 11.73
C VAL A 130 1.46 0.53 11.35
N GLU A 131 1.15 -0.58 10.69
CA GLU A 131 2.13 -1.59 10.28
C GLU A 131 2.43 -1.50 8.78
N PHE A 132 3.67 -1.82 8.43
CA PHE A 132 4.13 -2.05 7.06
C PHE A 132 4.90 -3.35 7.03
N LYS A 133 4.81 -4.08 5.92
CA LYS A 133 5.63 -5.26 5.72
C LYS A 133 6.08 -5.38 4.27
N THR A 134 7.28 -5.90 4.09
CA THR A 134 7.83 -6.16 2.76
C THR A 134 8.75 -7.39 2.78
N ASP A 135 9.23 -7.76 1.60
CA ASP A 135 10.29 -8.76 1.47
C ASP A 135 11.60 -8.22 2.05
N VAL A 136 12.34 -9.03 2.78
CA VAL A 136 13.66 -8.65 3.30
C VAL A 136 14.62 -8.25 2.18
N LEU A 137 14.43 -8.81 0.98
CA LEU A 137 15.24 -8.52 -0.21
C LEU A 137 14.79 -7.24 -0.95
N ASN A 138 13.62 -6.67 -0.63
CA ASN A 138 13.11 -5.45 -1.26
C ASN A 138 13.79 -4.21 -0.67
N LEU A 139 15.06 -4.03 -0.96
CA LEU A 139 15.85 -2.91 -0.42
C LEU A 139 15.25 -1.53 -0.74
N PRO A 140 14.71 -1.27 -1.95
CA PRO A 140 14.07 0.02 -2.23
C PRO A 140 12.88 0.33 -1.30
N ALA A 141 12.01 -0.64 -1.05
CA ALA A 141 10.86 -0.44 -0.14
C ALA A 141 11.32 -0.24 1.30
N ARG A 142 12.31 -1.03 1.78
CA ARG A 142 12.88 -0.90 3.12
C ARG A 142 13.48 0.49 3.34
N GLN A 143 14.30 0.96 2.40
CA GLN A 143 14.88 2.29 2.46
C GLN A 143 13.84 3.41 2.41
N ALA A 144 12.75 3.23 1.65
CA ALA A 144 11.65 4.20 1.61
C ALA A 144 10.92 4.30 2.96
N LEU A 145 10.69 3.17 3.64
CA LEU A 145 10.07 3.14 4.97
C LEU A 145 10.98 3.76 6.04
N LEU A 146 12.26 3.43 6.03
CA LEU A 146 13.25 4.03 6.95
C LEU A 146 13.38 5.55 6.74
N ARG A 147 13.42 6.01 5.48
CA ARG A 147 13.44 7.46 5.18
C ARG A 147 12.17 8.17 5.63
N LEU A 148 11.03 7.50 5.61
CA LEU A 148 9.78 8.04 6.15
C LEU A 148 9.81 8.18 7.68
N GLY A 149 10.70 7.44 8.36
CA GLY A 149 10.85 7.43 9.81
C GLY A 149 10.27 6.19 10.50
N ALA A 150 9.88 5.16 9.72
CA ALA A 150 9.34 3.93 10.29
C ALA A 150 10.39 3.17 11.12
N THR A 151 9.98 2.62 12.25
CA THR A 151 10.81 1.74 13.07
C THR A 151 10.81 0.33 12.50
N GLU A 152 12.01 -0.25 12.28
CA GLU A 152 12.18 -1.64 11.92
C GLU A 152 11.98 -2.53 13.16
N GLU A 153 11.10 -3.53 13.08
CA GLU A 153 10.78 -4.38 14.24
C GLU A 153 11.38 -5.79 14.17
N GLY A 154 11.56 -6.32 12.97
CA GLY A 154 12.16 -7.64 12.83
C GLY A 154 11.70 -8.44 11.62
N VAL A 155 12.24 -9.64 11.47
CA VAL A 155 12.06 -10.51 10.32
C VAL A 155 11.35 -11.80 10.73
N LEU A 156 10.28 -12.12 10.03
CA LEU A 156 9.60 -13.41 10.10
C LEU A 156 10.11 -14.31 8.98
N ARG A 157 10.85 -15.38 9.33
CA ARG A 157 11.45 -16.29 8.35
C ARG A 157 10.38 -17.16 7.68
N SER A 158 10.53 -17.41 6.37
CA SER A 158 9.65 -18.28 5.58
C SER A 158 8.16 -17.95 5.72
N HIS A 159 7.83 -16.63 5.84
CA HIS A 159 6.53 -16.17 6.29
C HIS A 159 5.46 -16.21 5.18
N THR A 160 5.82 -15.86 3.93
CA THR A 160 4.85 -15.71 2.84
C THR A 160 5.27 -16.51 1.60
N LEU A 161 4.32 -17.23 0.99
CA LEU A 161 4.54 -17.87 -0.30
C LEU A 161 4.36 -16.82 -1.42
N MET A 162 5.36 -16.70 -2.27
CA MET A 162 5.35 -15.80 -3.43
C MET A 162 4.83 -16.52 -4.68
N THR A 163 4.42 -15.76 -5.69
CA THR A 163 3.85 -16.27 -6.94
C THR A 163 4.73 -17.30 -7.66
N GLN A 164 6.05 -17.23 -7.50
CA GLN A 164 7.02 -18.15 -8.14
C GLN A 164 7.44 -19.30 -7.21
N GLY A 165 6.67 -19.62 -6.17
CA GLY A 165 6.94 -20.71 -5.24
C GLY A 165 8.02 -20.42 -4.19
N ARG A 166 8.70 -19.26 -4.25
CA ARG A 166 9.68 -18.86 -3.24
C ARG A 166 8.99 -18.51 -1.92
N ARG A 167 9.55 -18.98 -0.81
CA ARG A 167 9.15 -18.52 0.53
C ARG A 167 9.89 -17.22 0.85
N ARG A 168 9.12 -16.17 1.15
CA ARG A 168 9.61 -14.85 1.51
C ARG A 168 9.87 -14.76 3.01
N ASP A 169 11.03 -14.26 3.39
CA ASP A 169 11.23 -13.69 4.71
C ASP A 169 10.63 -12.29 4.72
N THR A 170 9.73 -12.06 5.66
CA THR A 170 9.00 -10.78 5.73
C THR A 170 9.55 -9.91 6.84
N ILE A 171 9.97 -8.69 6.49
CA ILE A 171 10.41 -7.70 7.45
C ILE A 171 9.25 -6.75 7.78
N TYR A 172 9.08 -6.44 9.07
CA TYR A 172 8.05 -5.56 9.60
C TYR A 172 8.61 -4.21 10.02
N TYR A 173 7.82 -3.17 9.76
CA TYR A 173 8.02 -1.80 10.17
C TYR A 173 6.75 -1.25 10.78
N SER A 174 6.87 -0.24 11.64
CA SER A 174 5.69 0.42 12.23
C SER A 174 5.92 1.89 12.50
N PHE A 175 4.77 2.56 12.70
CA PHE A 175 4.65 3.81 13.40
C PHE A 175 3.67 3.65 14.56
N LEU A 176 3.96 4.31 15.68
CA LEU A 176 3.05 4.46 16.80
C LEU A 176 2.43 5.87 16.80
N ARG A 177 1.24 6.00 17.37
CA ARG A 177 0.59 7.30 17.53
C ARG A 177 1.50 8.26 18.31
N GLY A 178 1.70 9.46 17.78
CA GLY A 178 2.57 10.49 18.36
C GLY A 178 3.99 10.50 17.80
N GLU A 179 4.41 9.46 17.08
CA GLU A 179 5.66 9.50 16.33
C GLU A 179 5.53 10.42 15.11
N LYS A 180 6.65 11.04 14.72
CA LYS A 180 6.73 11.93 13.56
C LYS A 180 7.17 11.14 12.35
N TRP A 181 6.56 11.44 11.20
CA TRP A 181 7.03 10.95 9.91
C TRP A 181 7.47 12.09 9.02
N LEU A 182 8.42 11.80 8.11
CA LEU A 182 8.93 12.77 7.18
C LEU A 182 8.00 12.86 5.96
N ILE A 183 7.50 14.06 5.69
CA ILE A 183 6.78 14.37 4.46
C ILE A 183 7.84 14.66 3.41
N GLY A 184 7.88 13.87 2.33
CA GLY A 184 8.80 14.07 1.21
C GLY A 184 8.42 15.27 0.35
#